data_3700eb0e586cdfa3e1e9ba0effa89f66
#
_entry.id   3700eb0e586cdfa3e1e9ba0effa89f66
#
_cell.length_a   1.000
_cell.length_b   1.000
_cell.length_c   1.000
_cell.angle_alpha   90.00
_cell.angle_beta   90.00
_cell.angle_gamma   90.00
#
_symmetry.space_group_name_H-M   'P 1'
#
loop_
_entity.id
_entity.type
_entity.pdbx_description
1 polymer ?
#
loop_
_entity_poly.entity_id
_entity_poly.type
_entity_poly.pdbx_seq_one_letter_code
_entity_poly.pdbx_strand_id
1 'polypeptide(L)'
;MELRRCQPSDLQAIIDLNEIIYAALPDKSVLRHNSPEMIASCLEEPNVTLGVWDCNLLVAIGVLYVPQCIEEDHYHDLGLHGDYRPANQKLFLVREGYRGLGLQRQLIREVEKVAISRGYNLLCTTVAPNNAFSINNFLKEGYVYAKTEEKYGGLVRNLYYKTLIY
;
A
#
# COMPACT_ATOMS: atom_id res chain seq x y z
N MET A 1 21.14 -1.76 -1.36
CA MET A 1 19.76 -1.86 -0.84
C MET A 1 19.22 -3.25 -1.14
N GLU A 2 18.55 -3.86 -0.17
CA GLU A 2 17.95 -5.21 -0.25
C GLU A 2 16.43 -5.11 -0.14
N LEU A 3 15.70 -5.79 -1.03
CA LEU A 3 14.25 -5.93 -0.93
C LEU A 3 13.94 -7.34 -0.40
N ARG A 4 13.19 -7.41 0.68
CA ARG A 4 12.77 -8.69 1.29
C ARG A 4 11.41 -8.58 1.96
N ARG A 5 10.80 -9.72 2.23
CA ARG A 5 9.61 -9.80 3.09
C ARG A 5 9.98 -9.42 4.52
N CYS A 6 9.18 -8.55 5.12
CA CYS A 6 9.27 -8.22 6.53
C CYS A 6 8.72 -9.34 7.41
N GLN A 7 9.34 -9.52 8.56
CA GLN A 7 8.98 -10.51 9.57
C GLN A 7 8.38 -9.81 10.80
N PRO A 8 7.71 -10.53 11.72
CA PRO A 8 7.22 -9.94 12.96
C PRO A 8 8.29 -9.19 13.78
N SER A 9 9.54 -9.63 13.68
CA SER A 9 10.69 -8.95 14.32
C SER A 9 11.00 -7.58 13.72
N ASP A 10 10.49 -7.26 12.54
CA ASP A 10 10.68 -5.96 11.88
C ASP A 10 9.60 -4.92 12.30
N LEU A 11 8.63 -5.31 13.13
CA LEU A 11 7.47 -4.48 13.50
C LEU A 11 7.88 -3.09 13.98
N GLN A 12 8.85 -3.00 14.89
CA GLN A 12 9.26 -1.71 15.45
C GLN A 12 9.88 -0.80 14.37
N ALA A 13 10.67 -1.35 13.45
CA ALA A 13 11.24 -0.58 12.36
C ALA A 13 10.15 0.00 11.43
N ILE A 14 9.06 -0.74 11.21
CA ILE A 14 7.93 -0.28 10.41
C ILE A 14 7.15 0.81 11.15
N ILE A 15 6.89 0.63 12.46
CA ILE A 15 6.24 1.64 13.30
C ILE A 15 7.06 2.93 13.27
N ASP A 16 8.36 2.85 13.48
CA ASP A 16 9.25 4.02 13.48
C ASP A 16 9.24 4.74 12.13
N LEU A 17 9.27 3.99 11.02
CA LEU A 17 9.16 4.56 9.67
C LEU A 17 7.84 5.28 9.46
N ASN A 18 6.73 4.67 9.87
CA ASN A 18 5.39 5.26 9.78
C ASN A 18 5.30 6.56 10.58
N GLU A 19 5.76 6.58 11.82
CA GLU A 19 5.71 7.75 12.69
C GLU A 19 6.59 8.89 12.16
N ILE A 20 7.81 8.60 11.71
CA ILE A 20 8.71 9.61 11.13
C ILE A 20 8.06 10.26 9.90
N ILE A 21 7.48 9.47 9.01
CA ILE A 21 6.84 9.98 7.79
C ILE A 21 5.59 10.76 8.13
N TYR A 22 4.73 10.23 9.00
CA TYR A 22 3.50 10.91 9.41
C TYR A 22 3.79 12.26 10.08
N ALA A 23 4.75 12.30 11.00
CA ALA A 23 5.14 13.52 11.70
C ALA A 23 5.67 14.61 10.75
N ALA A 24 6.36 14.22 9.68
CA ALA A 24 6.93 15.14 8.70
C ALA A 24 5.93 15.67 7.67
N LEU A 25 4.72 15.10 7.57
CA LEU A 25 3.72 15.55 6.60
C LEU A 25 3.20 16.94 6.94
N PRO A 26 3.26 17.91 6.01
CA PRO A 26 2.61 19.21 6.17
C PRO A 26 1.09 19.08 6.26
N ASP A 27 0.51 18.19 5.47
CA ASP A 27 -0.91 17.84 5.46
C ASP A 27 -1.08 16.40 5.94
N LYS A 28 -1.60 16.22 7.15
CA LYS A 28 -1.79 14.91 7.78
C LYS A 28 -2.87 14.07 7.07
N SER A 29 -3.75 14.69 6.28
CA SER A 29 -4.78 13.96 5.53
C SER A 29 -4.22 13.10 4.40
N VAL A 30 -2.99 13.33 3.97
CA VAL A 30 -2.32 12.57 2.89
C VAL A 30 -2.06 11.12 3.29
N LEU A 31 -1.78 10.86 4.55
CA LEU A 31 -1.54 9.52 5.09
C LEU A 31 -2.51 9.24 6.23
N ARG A 32 -3.26 8.13 6.12
CA ARG A 32 -4.03 7.62 7.26
C ARG A 32 -3.06 7.30 8.40
N HIS A 33 -3.37 7.80 9.60
CA HIS A 33 -2.58 7.44 10.78
C HIS A 33 -2.81 5.96 11.13
N ASN A 34 -1.77 5.16 11.01
CA ASN A 34 -1.84 3.72 11.26
C ASN A 34 -1.36 3.43 12.68
N SER A 35 -2.22 2.76 13.46
CA SER A 35 -1.85 2.31 14.80
C SER A 35 -0.81 1.19 14.75
N PRO A 36 -0.06 0.95 15.85
CA PRO A 36 0.82 -0.21 15.95
C PRO A 36 0.10 -1.54 15.69
N GLU A 37 -1.16 -1.67 16.12
CA GLU A 37 -2.00 -2.86 15.91
C GLU A 37 -2.31 -3.07 14.42
N MET A 38 -2.64 -1.99 13.69
CA MET A 38 -2.87 -2.05 12.25
C MET A 38 -1.58 -2.47 11.52
N ILE A 39 -0.45 -1.90 11.89
CA ILE A 39 0.85 -2.25 11.29
C ILE A 39 1.20 -3.71 11.59
N ALA A 40 0.98 -4.17 12.80
CA ALA A 40 1.20 -5.58 13.19
C ALA A 40 0.35 -6.52 12.32
N SER A 41 -0.92 -6.19 12.06
CA SER A 41 -1.79 -6.98 11.20
C SER A 41 -1.27 -7.13 9.77
N CYS A 42 -0.51 -6.16 9.27
CA CYS A 42 0.12 -6.22 7.94
C CYS A 42 1.24 -7.26 7.85
N LEU A 43 1.77 -7.73 8.98
CA LEU A 43 2.80 -8.77 9.05
C LEU A 43 2.24 -10.20 9.21
N GLU A 44 0.93 -10.30 9.45
CA GLU A 44 0.25 -11.57 9.66
C GLU A 44 -0.39 -12.08 8.36
N GLU A 45 -0.34 -13.42 8.14
CA GLU A 45 -1.05 -14.03 7.02
C GLU A 45 -2.56 -13.71 7.08
N PRO A 46 -3.23 -13.48 5.95
CA PRO A 46 -2.72 -13.62 4.56
C PRO A 46 -1.99 -12.38 4.02
N ASN A 47 -1.76 -11.35 4.82
CA ASN A 47 -1.08 -10.12 4.41
C ASN A 47 0.42 -10.34 4.22
N VAL A 48 1.03 -9.53 3.38
CA VAL A 48 2.48 -9.55 3.16
C VAL A 48 3.01 -8.12 3.11
N THR A 49 3.97 -7.83 3.97
CA THR A 49 4.73 -6.59 3.93
C THR A 49 6.08 -6.83 3.28
N LEU A 50 6.39 -6.09 2.24
CA LEU A 50 7.72 -6.04 1.62
C LEU A 50 8.44 -4.79 2.08
N GLY A 51 9.71 -4.92 2.43
CA GLY A 51 10.57 -3.83 2.86
C GLY A 51 11.81 -3.70 2.01
N VAL A 52 12.27 -2.46 1.81
CA VAL A 52 13.57 -2.16 1.24
C VAL A 52 14.49 -1.67 2.37
N TRP A 53 15.65 -2.28 2.45
CA TRP A 53 16.63 -2.04 3.51
C TRP A 53 17.93 -1.49 2.92
N ASP A 54 18.45 -0.45 3.53
CA ASP A 54 19.80 0.04 3.28
C ASP A 54 20.65 -0.31 4.51
N CYS A 55 21.48 -1.33 4.37
CA CYS A 55 22.12 -1.99 5.53
C CYS A 55 21.05 -2.43 6.55
N ASN A 56 21.05 -1.85 7.73
CA ASN A 56 20.08 -2.19 8.79
C ASN A 56 18.93 -1.16 8.91
N LEU A 57 18.87 -0.18 7.99
CA LEU A 57 17.84 0.85 7.99
C LEU A 57 16.70 0.48 7.05
N LEU A 58 15.48 0.40 7.58
CA LEU A 58 14.28 0.29 6.76
C LEU A 58 13.99 1.63 6.07
N VAL A 59 14.00 1.64 4.74
CA VAL A 59 13.85 2.87 3.95
C VAL A 59 12.55 2.96 3.18
N ALA A 60 11.90 1.83 2.90
CA ALA A 60 10.60 1.82 2.25
C ALA A 60 9.83 0.54 2.55
N ILE A 61 8.50 0.61 2.50
CA ILE A 61 7.61 -0.56 2.56
C ILE A 61 6.46 -0.45 1.56
N GLY A 62 5.90 -1.61 1.22
CA GLY A 62 4.61 -1.76 0.54
C GLY A 62 3.93 -3.04 1.01
N VAL A 63 2.61 -3.02 1.11
CA VAL A 63 1.83 -4.10 1.72
C VAL A 63 0.80 -4.66 0.73
N LEU A 64 0.79 -5.98 0.57
CA LEU A 64 -0.36 -6.73 0.07
C LEU A 64 -1.29 -6.98 1.25
N TYR A 65 -2.49 -6.43 1.19
CA TYR A 65 -3.47 -6.52 2.27
C TYR A 65 -4.75 -7.19 1.80
N VAL A 66 -5.19 -8.21 2.53
CA VAL A 66 -6.46 -8.88 2.27
C VAL A 66 -7.50 -8.33 3.24
N PRO A 67 -8.55 -7.64 2.74
CA PRO A 67 -9.54 -6.99 3.60
C PRO A 67 -10.23 -7.96 4.56
N GLN A 68 -10.39 -7.53 5.81
CA GLN A 68 -11.12 -8.27 6.85
C GLN A 68 -12.46 -7.59 7.21
N CYS A 69 -12.73 -6.39 6.71
CA CYS A 69 -13.96 -5.64 6.95
C CYS A 69 -14.34 -4.83 5.72
N ILE A 70 -15.61 -4.39 5.70
CA ILE A 70 -16.18 -3.67 4.55
C ILE A 70 -15.48 -2.34 4.26
N GLU A 71 -14.99 -1.65 5.29
CA GLU A 71 -14.27 -0.37 5.15
C GLU A 71 -12.95 -0.50 4.40
N GLU A 72 -12.35 -1.67 4.45
CA GLU A 72 -11.10 -2.01 3.75
C GLU A 72 -11.35 -2.74 2.42
N ASP A 73 -12.60 -3.14 2.15
CA ASP A 73 -12.97 -3.85 0.93
C ASP A 73 -13.24 -2.87 -0.22
N HIS A 74 -12.19 -2.38 -0.83
CA HIS A 74 -12.29 -1.42 -1.92
C HIS A 74 -12.88 -2.04 -3.20
N TYR A 75 -12.78 -3.35 -3.38
CA TYR A 75 -13.41 -4.05 -4.50
C TYR A 75 -14.94 -3.90 -4.50
N HIS A 76 -15.55 -3.93 -3.32
CA HIS A 76 -16.99 -3.74 -3.16
C HIS A 76 -17.47 -2.43 -3.79
N ASP A 77 -16.63 -1.38 -3.72
CA ASP A 77 -16.95 -0.04 -4.23
C ASP A 77 -16.80 0.09 -5.75
N LEU A 78 -16.16 -0.87 -6.42
CA LEU A 78 -15.88 -0.78 -7.85
C LEU A 78 -17.09 -1.12 -8.74
N GLY A 79 -18.06 -1.90 -8.25
CA GLY A 79 -19.19 -2.37 -9.03
C GLY A 79 -18.80 -3.30 -10.18
N LEU A 80 -17.65 -3.94 -10.12
CA LEU A 80 -17.19 -4.89 -11.12
C LEU A 80 -17.93 -6.22 -10.97
N HIS A 81 -18.23 -6.86 -12.11
CA HIS A 81 -18.82 -8.18 -12.17
C HIS A 81 -17.84 -9.14 -12.83
N GLY A 82 -17.67 -10.33 -12.26
CA GLY A 82 -16.77 -11.34 -12.77
C GLY A 82 -16.19 -12.20 -11.68
N ASP A 83 -15.34 -13.14 -12.07
CA ASP A 83 -14.63 -14.03 -11.15
C ASP A 83 -13.33 -13.37 -10.67
N TYR A 84 -13.48 -12.41 -9.75
CA TYR A 84 -12.36 -11.69 -9.17
C TYR A 84 -12.04 -12.21 -7.77
N ARG A 85 -10.75 -12.34 -7.53
CA ARG A 85 -10.18 -12.57 -6.21
C ARG A 85 -9.34 -11.35 -5.83
N PRO A 86 -9.96 -10.38 -5.15
CA PRO A 86 -9.34 -9.08 -4.91
C PRO A 86 -8.44 -9.08 -3.67
N ALA A 87 -7.44 -8.18 -3.71
CA ALA A 87 -6.68 -7.75 -2.55
C ALA A 87 -6.33 -6.26 -2.72
N ASN A 88 -5.75 -5.66 -1.69
CA ASN A 88 -5.34 -4.26 -1.72
C ASN A 88 -3.82 -4.12 -1.76
N GLN A 89 -3.37 -3.10 -2.48
CA GLN A 89 -2.06 -2.50 -2.23
C GLN A 89 -2.24 -1.41 -1.17
N LYS A 90 -1.58 -1.56 -0.04
CA LYS A 90 -1.78 -0.70 1.14
C LYS A 90 -0.44 -0.22 1.69
N LEU A 91 -0.47 0.95 2.33
CA LEU A 91 0.62 1.46 3.16
C LEU A 91 1.99 1.47 2.44
N PHE A 92 2.10 2.32 1.41
CA PHE A 92 3.40 2.60 0.79
C PHE A 92 4.07 3.75 1.52
N LEU A 93 5.20 3.48 2.12
CA LEU A 93 6.03 4.46 2.82
C LEU A 93 7.41 4.48 2.19
N VAL A 94 7.94 5.68 1.94
CA VAL A 94 9.33 5.87 1.48
C VAL A 94 9.97 6.97 2.33
N ARG A 95 11.06 6.62 3.00
CA ARG A 95 11.83 7.54 3.85
C ARG A 95 12.30 8.74 3.05
N GLU A 96 12.22 9.93 3.64
CA GLU A 96 12.86 11.12 3.09
C GLU A 96 14.36 10.85 2.86
N GLY A 97 14.92 11.37 1.78
CA GLY A 97 16.29 11.04 1.35
C GLY A 97 16.41 9.82 0.45
N TYR A 98 15.39 8.94 0.43
CA TYR A 98 15.29 7.80 -0.50
C TYR A 98 14.19 7.98 -1.55
N ARG A 99 13.51 9.12 -1.52
CA ARG A 99 12.52 9.50 -2.54
C ARG A 99 13.22 9.79 -3.87
N GLY A 100 12.49 9.61 -4.97
CA GLY A 100 13.06 9.82 -6.30
C GLY A 100 13.88 8.65 -6.85
N LEU A 101 14.13 7.60 -6.06
CA LEU A 101 14.87 6.41 -6.47
C LEU A 101 13.99 5.32 -7.09
N GLY A 102 12.69 5.57 -7.26
CA GLY A 102 11.74 4.61 -7.84
C GLY A 102 11.31 3.48 -6.90
N LEU A 103 11.60 3.58 -5.59
CA LEU A 103 11.32 2.52 -4.63
C LEU A 103 9.84 2.18 -4.51
N GLN A 104 8.94 3.16 -4.54
CA GLN A 104 7.50 2.90 -4.50
C GLN A 104 7.06 2.07 -5.72
N ARG A 105 7.51 2.42 -6.91
CA ARG A 105 7.17 1.67 -8.13
C ARG A 105 7.75 0.25 -8.11
N GLN A 106 8.97 0.09 -7.59
CA GLN A 106 9.55 -1.23 -7.38
C GLN A 106 8.69 -2.06 -6.44
N LEU A 107 8.29 -1.50 -5.30
CA LEU A 107 7.43 -2.18 -4.33
C LEU A 107 6.05 -2.52 -4.91
N ILE A 108 5.42 -1.62 -5.69
CA ILE A 108 4.15 -1.90 -6.36
C ILE A 108 4.27 -3.17 -7.21
N ARG A 109 5.31 -3.28 -8.04
CA ARG A 109 5.54 -4.46 -8.89
C ARG A 109 5.81 -5.74 -8.10
N GLU A 110 6.60 -5.64 -7.03
CA GLU A 110 6.89 -6.82 -6.21
C GLU A 110 5.66 -7.30 -5.43
N VAL A 111 4.82 -6.38 -4.92
CA VAL A 111 3.54 -6.73 -4.32
C VAL A 111 2.61 -7.39 -5.35
N GLU A 112 2.59 -6.92 -6.60
CA GLU A 112 1.83 -7.58 -7.69
C GLU A 112 2.30 -9.02 -7.92
N LYS A 113 3.60 -9.27 -7.93
CA LYS A 113 4.15 -10.63 -8.08
C LYS A 113 3.71 -11.55 -6.94
N VAL A 114 3.73 -11.03 -5.71
CA VAL A 114 3.23 -11.78 -4.55
C VAL A 114 1.74 -12.06 -4.68
N ALA A 115 0.94 -11.07 -5.10
CA ALA A 115 -0.50 -11.23 -5.31
C ALA A 115 -0.79 -12.33 -6.34
N ILE A 116 -0.12 -12.29 -7.49
CA ILE A 116 -0.24 -13.32 -8.55
C ILE A 116 0.11 -14.69 -8.00
N SER A 117 1.23 -14.83 -7.31
CA SER A 117 1.66 -16.12 -6.74
C SER A 117 0.68 -16.71 -5.72
N ARG A 118 -0.17 -15.87 -5.13
CA ARG A 118 -1.22 -16.25 -4.18
C ARG A 118 -2.61 -16.37 -4.82
N GLY A 119 -2.70 -16.21 -6.14
CA GLY A 119 -3.94 -16.36 -6.90
C GLY A 119 -4.87 -15.15 -6.84
N TYR A 120 -4.42 -13.98 -6.41
CA TYR A 120 -5.18 -12.74 -6.53
C TYR A 120 -5.07 -12.21 -7.95
N ASN A 121 -6.18 -11.78 -8.53
CA ASN A 121 -6.24 -11.31 -9.92
C ASN A 121 -6.76 -9.88 -10.08
N LEU A 122 -7.01 -9.19 -8.96
CA LEU A 122 -7.40 -7.79 -8.95
C LEU A 122 -6.81 -7.12 -7.70
N LEU A 123 -6.15 -5.98 -7.91
CA LEU A 123 -5.62 -5.17 -6.82
C LEU A 123 -6.28 -3.79 -6.82
N CYS A 124 -6.66 -3.36 -5.63
CA CYS A 124 -7.20 -2.03 -5.35
C CYS A 124 -6.22 -1.23 -4.50
N THR A 125 -6.28 0.08 -4.61
CA THR A 125 -5.57 1.00 -3.74
C THR A 125 -6.31 2.31 -3.60
N THR A 126 -6.15 2.99 -2.47
CA THR A 126 -6.67 4.34 -2.25
C THR A 126 -5.52 5.31 -2.05
N VAL A 127 -5.63 6.48 -2.68
CA VAL A 127 -4.61 7.53 -2.61
C VAL A 127 -5.29 8.88 -2.35
N ALA A 128 -4.72 9.71 -1.48
CA ALA A 128 -5.19 11.07 -1.29
C ALA A 128 -5.13 11.85 -2.61
N PRO A 129 -6.19 12.62 -2.99
CA PRO A 129 -6.23 13.31 -4.27
C PRO A 129 -5.10 14.32 -4.49
N ASN A 130 -4.53 14.85 -3.42
CA ASN A 130 -3.40 15.79 -3.45
C ASN A 130 -2.02 15.11 -3.38
N ASN A 131 -1.97 13.78 -3.34
CA ASN A 131 -0.72 13.03 -3.38
C ASN A 131 -0.33 12.68 -4.81
N ALA A 132 0.04 13.70 -5.60
CA ALA A 132 0.37 13.55 -7.02
C ALA A 132 1.51 12.54 -7.27
N PHE A 133 2.48 12.45 -6.36
CA PHE A 133 3.59 11.53 -6.48
C PHE A 133 3.13 10.06 -6.47
N SER A 134 2.33 9.68 -5.49
CA SER A 134 1.79 8.33 -5.39
C SER A 134 0.83 8.01 -6.54
N ILE A 135 -0.05 8.96 -6.88
CA ILE A 135 -0.97 8.83 -8.02
C ILE A 135 -0.19 8.51 -9.30
N ASN A 136 0.84 9.31 -9.62
CA ASN A 136 1.65 9.10 -10.81
C ASN A 136 2.35 7.75 -10.83
N ASN A 137 2.80 7.27 -9.66
CA ASN A 137 3.42 5.96 -9.57
C ASN A 137 2.44 4.83 -9.88
N PHE A 138 1.22 4.86 -9.32
CA PHE A 138 0.20 3.86 -9.62
C PHE A 138 -0.25 3.90 -11.08
N LEU A 139 -0.48 5.09 -11.64
CA LEU A 139 -0.85 5.24 -13.05
C LEU A 139 0.23 4.68 -13.99
N LYS A 140 1.51 4.94 -13.71
CA LYS A 140 2.64 4.38 -14.48
C LYS A 140 2.75 2.86 -14.39
N GLU A 141 2.26 2.26 -13.32
CA GLU A 141 2.20 0.80 -13.16
C GLU A 141 0.88 0.19 -13.69
N GLY A 142 0.06 0.97 -14.39
CA GLY A 142 -1.12 0.48 -15.10
C GLY A 142 -2.40 0.43 -14.26
N TYR A 143 -2.42 1.05 -13.09
CA TYR A 143 -3.64 1.25 -12.33
C TYR A 143 -4.53 2.28 -13.00
N VAL A 144 -5.84 2.07 -12.93
CA VAL A 144 -6.83 2.98 -13.49
C VAL A 144 -7.67 3.62 -12.37
N TYR A 145 -7.99 4.89 -12.56
CA TYR A 145 -8.87 5.63 -11.66
C TYR A 145 -10.30 5.12 -11.77
N ALA A 146 -10.94 4.87 -10.65
CA ALA A 146 -12.34 4.48 -10.59
C ALA A 146 -13.23 5.62 -10.12
N LYS A 147 -12.98 6.16 -8.93
CA LYS A 147 -13.79 7.22 -8.31
C LYS A 147 -13.08 7.88 -7.13
N THR A 148 -13.66 8.97 -6.66
CA THR A 148 -13.26 9.66 -5.44
C THR A 148 -14.39 9.59 -4.41
N GLU A 149 -14.08 9.21 -3.18
CA GLU A 149 -15.04 9.08 -2.10
C GLU A 149 -14.40 9.31 -0.73
N GLU A 150 -15.23 9.49 0.30
CA GLU A 150 -14.76 9.49 1.67
C GLU A 150 -14.52 8.06 2.16
N LYS A 151 -13.38 7.87 2.81
CA LYS A 151 -12.95 6.61 3.43
C LYS A 151 -12.47 6.86 4.85
N TYR A 152 -12.36 5.81 5.63
CA TYR A 152 -11.69 5.82 6.94
C TYR A 152 -12.22 6.89 7.90
N GLY A 153 -13.54 7.15 7.88
CA GLY A 153 -14.16 8.10 8.77
C GLY A 153 -14.00 9.58 8.38
N GLY A 154 -13.81 9.88 7.09
CA GLY A 154 -13.83 11.24 6.57
C GLY A 154 -12.63 11.68 5.74
N LEU A 155 -11.73 10.77 5.41
CA LEU A 155 -10.62 11.07 4.51
C LEU A 155 -11.06 10.92 3.05
N VAL A 156 -10.88 11.97 2.26
CA VAL A 156 -11.14 11.92 0.81
C VAL A 156 -10.05 11.10 0.14
N ARG A 157 -10.45 10.10 -0.67
CA ARG A 157 -9.54 9.19 -1.36
C ARG A 157 -9.98 8.95 -2.79
N ASN A 158 -8.98 8.92 -3.69
CA ASN A 158 -9.16 8.36 -5.02
C ASN A 158 -8.97 6.84 -4.94
N LEU A 159 -9.90 6.11 -5.54
CA LEU A 159 -9.82 4.66 -5.68
C LEU A 159 -9.25 4.30 -7.05
N TYR A 160 -8.22 3.47 -7.06
CA TYR A 160 -7.58 2.91 -8.25
C TYR A 160 -7.61 1.39 -8.19
N TYR A 161 -7.61 0.75 -9.35
CA TYR A 161 -7.53 -0.70 -9.44
C TYR A 161 -6.73 -1.16 -10.66
N LYS A 162 -6.29 -2.40 -10.62
CA LYS A 162 -5.64 -3.09 -11.74
C LYS A 162 -6.03 -4.55 -11.73
N THR A 163 -6.47 -5.06 -12.89
CA THR A 163 -6.62 -6.49 -13.10
C THR A 163 -5.26 -7.10 -13.43
N LEU A 164 -4.94 -8.21 -12.78
CA LEU A 164 -3.68 -8.92 -13.00
C LEU A 164 -3.92 -10.03 -14.02
N ILE A 165 -3.04 -10.10 -15.02
CA ILE A 165 -3.06 -11.13 -16.05
C ILE A 165 -1.98 -12.15 -15.72
N TYR A 166 -2.33 -13.44 -15.76
CA TYR A 166 -1.42 -14.54 -15.52
C TYR A 166 -0.75 -14.98 -16.82
#